data_22af4a4a62238d45fbaf08bbd8cbe295
#
_entry.id   22af4a4a62238d45fbaf08bbd8cbe295
#
_cell.length_a   1.000
_cell.length_b   1.000
_cell.length_c   1.000
_cell.angle_alpha   90.00
_cell.angle_beta   90.00
_cell.angle_gamma   90.00
#
_symmetry.space_group_name_H-M   'P 1'
#
loop_
_entity.id
_entity.type
_entity.pdbx_description
1 polymer ?
#
loop_
_entity_poly.entity_id
_entity_poly.type
_entity_poly.pdbx_seq_one_letter_code
_entity_poly.pdbx_strand_id
1 'polypeptide(L)'
;MIETISALSAWISNNESFFSGVAALLVMAGFIFTAFKVFHQSFSRARSDHSAENEKITLQKLSSPSPLPIQFAKVDGLRIAFNVVGSSPETLIVTPGIVSNLHVAAHLPPIRDSMNALADFSRVVCFDKRGQGLSDTVLGTAQLEERFKDIGAVAEASNCEKFFLMGISEGGPMSIRYAYEYPDKVKGLILFGTTAKFIQSEDFQIGLPEKGLDSLGENWGQGRTRSIFFPSMDHDVMTDDVYKGLERLLAGRDSMRQLVEYMKTLDVRDIVPKITCPCLVVHFSGDMAVPVRLGRAIADSLPNSEFIEVAGIDHSDLAQAPEAIKAIREFMRKYA
;
A
#
# COMPACT_ATOMS: atom_id res chain seq x y z
N MET A 1 34.79 -26.59 52.95
CA MET A 1 34.18 -27.11 51.69
C MET A 1 32.82 -27.75 51.97
N ILE A 2 32.61 -28.58 52.93
CA ILE A 2 31.29 -29.21 53.26
C ILE A 2 30.26 -28.16 53.74
N GLU A 3 30.69 -27.21 54.62
CA GLU A 3 29.79 -26.13 55.08
C GLU A 3 29.35 -25.17 53.99
N THR A 4 30.23 -24.90 53.03
CA THR A 4 29.86 -24.04 51.86
C THR A 4 28.86 -24.70 50.91
N ILE A 5 28.91 -26.03 50.77
CA ILE A 5 27.96 -26.79 49.95
C ILE A 5 26.57 -26.86 50.63
N SER A 6 26.56 -27.03 51.99
CA SER A 6 25.33 -27.03 52.77
C SER A 6 24.61 -25.68 52.75
N ALA A 7 25.38 -24.59 52.86
CA ALA A 7 24.84 -23.23 52.77
C ALA A 7 24.27 -22.90 51.38
N LEU A 8 24.91 -23.36 50.32
CA LEU A 8 24.45 -23.20 48.95
C LEU A 8 23.19 -24.02 48.71
N SER A 9 23.12 -25.26 49.19
CA SER A 9 21.95 -26.11 49.12
C SER A 9 20.72 -25.51 49.82
N ALA A 10 20.92 -24.98 51.04
CA ALA A 10 19.86 -24.30 51.80
C ALA A 10 19.41 -23.00 51.12
N TRP A 11 20.32 -22.25 50.53
CA TRP A 11 19.96 -21.04 49.76
C TRP A 11 19.19 -21.37 48.50
N ILE A 12 19.54 -22.41 47.73
CA ILE A 12 18.81 -22.88 46.55
C ILE A 12 17.41 -23.35 46.95
N SER A 13 17.27 -24.12 48.00
CA SER A 13 15.98 -24.61 48.50
C SER A 13 15.05 -23.48 48.94
N ASN A 14 15.59 -22.44 49.60
CA ASN A 14 14.81 -21.27 49.99
C ASN A 14 14.41 -20.33 48.83
N ASN A 15 15.01 -20.51 47.67
CA ASN A 15 14.73 -19.72 46.46
C ASN A 15 14.17 -20.57 45.30
N GLU A 16 13.62 -21.72 45.60
CA GLU A 16 13.13 -22.68 44.61
C GLU A 16 12.07 -22.08 43.68
N SER A 17 11.19 -21.21 44.20
CA SER A 17 10.21 -20.47 43.40
C SER A 17 10.86 -19.47 42.43
N PHE A 18 11.99 -18.86 42.83
CA PHE A 18 12.74 -17.96 41.96
C PHE A 18 13.42 -18.72 40.82
N PHE A 19 14.04 -19.87 41.11
CA PHE A 19 14.66 -20.70 40.07
C PHE A 19 13.64 -21.36 39.15
N SER A 20 12.45 -21.72 39.65
CA SER A 20 11.32 -22.17 38.82
C SER A 20 10.86 -21.08 37.89
N GLY A 21 10.77 -19.83 38.36
CA GLY A 21 10.41 -18.67 37.54
C GLY A 21 11.43 -18.36 36.45
N VAL A 22 12.73 -18.39 36.79
CA VAL A 22 13.83 -18.18 35.84
C VAL A 22 13.87 -19.31 34.80
N ALA A 23 13.72 -20.57 35.22
CA ALA A 23 13.65 -21.71 34.30
C ALA A 23 12.44 -21.59 33.35
N ALA A 24 11.26 -21.19 33.84
CA ALA A 24 10.07 -20.96 33.04
C ALA A 24 10.29 -19.82 32.02
N LEU A 25 10.97 -18.72 32.44
CA LEU A 25 11.33 -17.61 31.55
C LEU A 25 12.31 -18.04 30.45
N LEU A 26 13.32 -18.87 30.80
CA LEU A 26 14.30 -19.38 29.83
C LEU A 26 13.63 -20.37 28.84
N VAL A 27 12.70 -21.21 29.30
CA VAL A 27 11.92 -22.11 28.44
C VAL A 27 11.01 -21.30 27.55
N MET A 28 10.30 -20.28 28.05
CA MET A 28 9.48 -19.39 27.23
C MET A 28 10.32 -18.60 26.22
N ALA A 29 11.47 -18.06 26.61
CA ALA A 29 12.37 -17.40 25.67
C ALA A 29 12.89 -18.36 24.60
N GLY A 30 13.21 -19.61 24.94
CA GLY A 30 13.58 -20.67 24.00
C GLY A 30 12.43 -21.04 23.05
N PHE A 31 11.21 -21.10 23.57
CA PHE A 31 10.00 -21.35 22.75
C PHE A 31 9.72 -20.18 21.78
N ILE A 32 9.83 -18.94 22.27
CA ILE A 32 9.66 -17.72 21.44
C ILE A 32 10.75 -17.66 20.37
N PHE A 33 12.01 -17.97 20.75
CA PHE A 33 13.13 -17.99 19.78
C PHE A 33 12.97 -19.11 18.73
N THR A 34 12.50 -20.28 19.15
CA THR A 34 12.27 -21.41 18.25
C THR A 34 11.05 -21.15 17.35
N ALA A 35 9.96 -20.60 17.90
CA ALA A 35 8.79 -20.18 17.12
C ALA A 35 9.15 -19.08 16.11
N PHE A 36 9.97 -18.09 16.53
CA PHE A 36 10.48 -17.06 15.63
C PHE A 36 11.38 -17.64 14.54
N LYS A 37 12.25 -18.58 14.87
CA LYS A 37 13.13 -19.27 13.91
C LYS A 37 12.34 -20.16 12.92
N VAL A 38 11.34 -20.89 13.41
CA VAL A 38 10.43 -21.70 12.56
C VAL A 38 9.56 -20.79 11.70
N PHE A 39 9.04 -19.70 12.26
CA PHE A 39 8.28 -18.69 11.51
C PHE A 39 9.16 -18.02 10.43
N HIS A 40 10.36 -17.62 10.78
CA HIS A 40 11.33 -17.05 9.83
C HIS A 40 11.77 -18.07 8.75
N GLN A 41 11.96 -19.35 9.12
CA GLN A 41 12.27 -20.41 8.16
C GLN A 41 11.07 -20.80 7.27
N SER A 42 9.85 -20.77 7.79
CA SER A 42 8.64 -20.98 6.99
C SER A 42 8.40 -19.82 6.03
N PHE A 43 8.68 -18.59 6.48
CA PHE A 43 8.64 -17.39 5.61
C PHE A 43 9.73 -17.44 4.53
N SER A 44 10.94 -17.93 4.87
CA SER A 44 12.03 -18.12 3.92
C SER A 44 11.76 -19.27 2.94
N ARG A 45 11.08 -20.34 3.36
CA ARG A 45 10.72 -21.46 2.47
C ARG A 45 9.56 -21.13 1.53
N ALA A 46 8.55 -20.40 1.97
CA ALA A 46 7.52 -19.86 1.08
C ALA A 46 8.11 -18.93 -0.01
N ARG A 47 9.26 -18.30 0.31
CA ARG A 47 10.05 -17.49 -0.62
C ARG A 47 10.82 -18.32 -1.66
N SER A 48 11.18 -19.59 -1.35
CA SER A 48 12.04 -20.42 -2.21
C SER A 48 11.29 -21.22 -3.26
N ASP A 49 9.97 -21.40 -3.14
CA ASP A 49 9.16 -22.15 -4.13
C ASP A 49 8.62 -21.26 -5.27
N HIS A 50 8.82 -19.94 -5.20
CA HIS A 50 8.69 -19.03 -6.32
C HIS A 50 10.09 -18.63 -6.82
N SER A 51 10.87 -19.58 -7.29
CA SER A 51 12.09 -19.33 -8.06
C SER A 51 11.76 -18.95 -9.52
N ALA A 52 11.02 -17.84 -9.72
CA ALA A 52 11.38 -16.94 -10.80
C ALA A 52 12.76 -16.39 -10.41
N GLU A 53 13.80 -16.61 -11.22
CA GLU A 53 15.11 -15.96 -11.09
C GLU A 53 14.87 -14.52 -10.65
N ASN A 54 15.46 -14.10 -9.53
CA ASN A 54 15.33 -12.72 -9.01
C ASN A 54 15.92 -11.78 -10.06
N GLU A 55 15.10 -11.42 -11.05
CA GLU A 55 15.51 -10.58 -12.16
C GLU A 55 15.90 -9.22 -11.62
N LYS A 56 17.19 -8.88 -11.78
CA LYS A 56 17.71 -7.58 -11.33
C LYS A 56 16.95 -6.46 -12.00
N ILE A 57 16.43 -5.55 -11.19
CA ILE A 57 15.77 -4.34 -11.65
C ILE A 57 16.85 -3.35 -12.06
N THR A 58 16.73 -2.78 -13.25
CA THR A 58 17.65 -1.76 -13.79
C THR A 58 16.89 -0.49 -14.16
N LEU A 59 17.56 0.66 -14.14
CA LEU A 59 16.96 1.91 -14.60
C LEU A 59 16.54 1.85 -16.07
N GLN A 60 17.30 1.16 -16.91
CA GLN A 60 16.95 0.95 -18.31
C GLN A 60 15.62 0.23 -18.44
N LYS A 61 15.38 -0.83 -17.65
CA LYS A 61 14.11 -1.56 -17.64
C LYS A 61 12.98 -0.70 -17.12
N LEU A 62 13.16 -0.01 -16.00
CA LEU A 62 12.14 0.87 -15.40
C LEU A 62 11.74 2.03 -16.31
N SER A 63 12.65 2.52 -17.17
CA SER A 63 12.38 3.59 -18.14
C SER A 63 11.90 3.10 -19.50
N SER A 64 11.78 1.78 -19.69
CA SER A 64 11.30 1.19 -20.94
C SER A 64 9.79 1.41 -21.09
N PRO A 65 9.27 1.51 -22.33
CA PRO A 65 7.83 1.57 -22.57
C PRO A 65 7.09 0.38 -21.94
N SER A 66 5.90 0.61 -21.43
CA SER A 66 5.01 -0.47 -20.99
C SER A 66 4.73 -1.44 -22.15
N PRO A 67 4.73 -2.76 -21.90
CA PRO A 67 4.29 -3.75 -22.91
C PRO A 67 2.77 -3.68 -23.14
N LEU A 68 2.02 -3.02 -22.25
CA LEU A 68 0.58 -2.85 -22.36
C LEU A 68 0.27 -1.58 -23.19
N PRO A 69 -0.73 -1.63 -24.07
CA PRO A 69 -1.18 -0.45 -24.83
C PRO A 69 -1.61 0.69 -23.90
N ILE A 70 -1.08 1.88 -24.12
CA ILE A 70 -1.49 3.08 -23.42
C ILE A 70 -2.63 3.73 -24.22
N GLN A 71 -3.72 4.02 -23.52
CA GLN A 71 -4.91 4.71 -24.02
C GLN A 71 -5.07 6.03 -23.28
N PHE A 72 -5.93 6.92 -23.76
CA PHE A 72 -6.12 8.24 -23.17
C PHE A 72 -7.62 8.55 -23.02
N ALA A 73 -8.01 8.89 -21.79
CA ALA A 73 -9.29 9.50 -21.47
C ALA A 73 -9.17 11.03 -21.57
N LYS A 74 -10.29 11.72 -21.80
CA LYS A 74 -10.33 13.19 -21.86
C LYS A 74 -11.18 13.76 -20.73
N VAL A 75 -10.62 14.71 -19.98
CA VAL A 75 -11.32 15.42 -18.91
C VAL A 75 -10.71 16.81 -18.70
N ASP A 76 -11.55 17.84 -18.55
CA ASP A 76 -11.12 19.22 -18.30
C ASP A 76 -10.07 19.74 -19.34
N GLY A 77 -10.12 19.25 -20.58
CA GLY A 77 -9.14 19.58 -21.63
C GLY A 77 -7.82 18.81 -21.55
N LEU A 78 -7.66 17.93 -20.57
CA LEU A 78 -6.47 17.09 -20.37
C LEU A 78 -6.67 15.67 -20.93
N ARG A 79 -5.56 15.01 -21.26
CA ARG A 79 -5.52 13.58 -21.57
C ARG A 79 -4.97 12.84 -20.35
N ILE A 80 -5.73 11.87 -19.87
CA ILE A 80 -5.38 10.99 -18.77
C ILE A 80 -4.99 9.63 -19.34
N ALA A 81 -3.73 9.26 -19.17
CA ALA A 81 -3.19 7.99 -19.65
C ALA A 81 -3.71 6.82 -18.80
N PHE A 82 -4.15 5.75 -19.43
CA PHE A 82 -4.53 4.52 -18.75
C PHE A 82 -4.16 3.28 -19.56
N ASN A 83 -4.10 2.15 -18.91
CA ASN A 83 -4.01 0.83 -19.53
C ASN A 83 -4.98 -0.16 -18.87
N VAL A 84 -5.11 -1.32 -19.50
CA VAL A 84 -6.00 -2.39 -19.04
C VAL A 84 -5.22 -3.69 -18.94
N VAL A 85 -5.38 -4.40 -17.82
CA VAL A 85 -4.81 -5.73 -17.56
C VAL A 85 -5.94 -6.71 -17.29
N GLY A 86 -5.90 -7.89 -17.90
CA GLY A 86 -6.95 -8.88 -17.76
C GLY A 86 -8.19 -8.60 -18.65
N SER A 87 -9.12 -9.55 -18.66
CA SER A 87 -10.30 -9.54 -19.54
C SER A 87 -11.58 -10.04 -18.85
N SER A 88 -11.59 -10.13 -17.53
CA SER A 88 -12.78 -10.53 -16.76
C SER A 88 -13.94 -9.55 -17.01
N PRO A 89 -15.21 -9.97 -16.91
CA PRO A 89 -16.37 -9.08 -17.02
C PRO A 89 -16.41 -8.02 -15.91
N GLU A 90 -15.89 -8.34 -14.71
CA GLU A 90 -15.86 -7.40 -13.60
C GLU A 90 -14.66 -6.46 -13.70
N THR A 91 -14.94 -5.15 -13.71
CA THR A 91 -13.88 -4.13 -13.80
C THR A 91 -13.51 -3.61 -12.42
N LEU A 92 -12.19 -3.51 -12.19
CA LEU A 92 -11.55 -2.87 -11.05
C LEU A 92 -10.74 -1.67 -11.53
N ILE A 93 -11.17 -0.46 -11.21
CA ILE A 93 -10.36 0.76 -11.47
C ILE A 93 -9.47 1.00 -10.26
N VAL A 94 -8.17 1.15 -10.51
CA VAL A 94 -7.17 1.36 -9.45
C VAL A 94 -6.70 2.80 -9.48
N THR A 95 -6.99 3.53 -8.40
CA THR A 95 -6.48 4.87 -8.15
C THR A 95 -5.12 4.76 -7.46
N PRO A 96 -4.03 5.17 -8.10
CA PRO A 96 -2.67 4.99 -7.58
C PRO A 96 -2.37 5.92 -6.40
N GLY A 97 -1.30 5.59 -5.66
CA GLY A 97 -0.77 6.40 -4.56
C GLY A 97 -0.21 7.74 -4.99
N ILE A 98 0.63 8.35 -4.13
CA ILE A 98 1.13 9.74 -4.30
C ILE A 98 1.77 10.00 -5.66
N VAL A 99 2.43 9.02 -6.25
CA VAL A 99 3.02 9.07 -7.61
C VAL A 99 2.49 7.95 -8.49
N SER A 100 2.40 8.21 -9.79
CA SER A 100 2.02 7.22 -10.79
C SER A 100 2.85 7.39 -12.06
N ASN A 101 3.19 6.26 -12.68
CA ASN A 101 3.80 6.19 -14.01
C ASN A 101 3.57 4.78 -14.57
N LEU A 102 2.72 4.64 -15.58
CA LEU A 102 2.34 3.34 -16.16
C LEU A 102 3.52 2.59 -16.79
N HIS A 103 4.55 3.30 -17.30
CA HIS A 103 5.77 2.62 -17.78
C HIS A 103 6.53 2.01 -16.60
N VAL A 104 6.76 2.77 -15.55
CA VAL A 104 7.47 2.28 -14.35
C VAL A 104 6.69 1.15 -13.70
N ALA A 105 5.37 1.29 -13.53
CA ALA A 105 4.50 0.30 -12.91
C ALA A 105 4.56 -1.06 -13.63
N ALA A 106 4.65 -1.06 -14.97
CA ALA A 106 4.75 -2.28 -15.77
C ALA A 106 6.06 -3.06 -15.56
N HIS A 107 7.09 -2.42 -15.03
CA HIS A 107 8.42 -3.01 -14.85
C HIS A 107 8.87 -3.10 -13.39
N LEU A 108 8.13 -2.50 -12.46
CA LEU A 108 8.40 -2.60 -11.02
C LEU A 108 7.65 -3.81 -10.45
N PRO A 109 8.36 -4.90 -10.06
CA PRO A 109 7.72 -6.17 -9.69
C PRO A 109 6.64 -6.05 -8.63
N PRO A 110 6.80 -5.33 -7.49
CA PRO A 110 5.73 -5.21 -6.50
C PRO A 110 4.41 -4.69 -7.08
N ILE A 111 4.48 -3.73 -8.00
CA ILE A 111 3.29 -3.15 -8.63
C ILE A 111 2.77 -4.03 -9.76
N ARG A 112 3.67 -4.45 -10.67
CA ARG A 112 3.32 -5.32 -11.80
C ARG A 112 2.64 -6.61 -11.34
N ASP A 113 3.24 -7.28 -10.38
CA ASP A 113 2.78 -8.60 -9.93
C ASP A 113 1.50 -8.49 -9.11
N SER A 114 1.33 -7.39 -8.34
CA SER A 114 0.07 -7.06 -7.69
C SER A 114 -1.06 -6.83 -8.70
N MET A 115 -0.81 -6.06 -9.76
CA MET A 115 -1.82 -5.83 -10.81
C MET A 115 -2.16 -7.12 -11.59
N ASN A 116 -1.16 -7.97 -11.87
CA ASN A 116 -1.38 -9.27 -12.50
C ASN A 116 -2.23 -10.19 -11.61
N ALA A 117 -1.95 -10.27 -10.31
CA ALA A 117 -2.72 -11.07 -9.36
C ALA A 117 -4.20 -10.61 -9.26
N LEU A 118 -4.46 -9.32 -9.34
CA LEU A 118 -5.82 -8.76 -9.43
C LEU A 118 -6.46 -9.07 -10.78
N ALA A 119 -5.69 -9.07 -11.86
CA ALA A 119 -6.15 -9.34 -13.21
C ALA A 119 -6.54 -10.81 -13.46
N ASP A 120 -6.14 -11.74 -12.60
CA ASP A 120 -6.59 -13.14 -12.65
C ASP A 120 -8.10 -13.29 -12.48
N PHE A 121 -8.77 -12.33 -11.85
CA PHE A 121 -10.21 -12.40 -11.58
C PHE A 121 -10.98 -11.11 -11.92
N SER A 122 -10.29 -10.07 -12.35
CA SER A 122 -10.90 -8.79 -12.73
C SER A 122 -10.27 -8.21 -13.99
N ARG A 123 -10.94 -7.27 -14.62
CA ARG A 123 -10.39 -6.39 -15.64
C ARG A 123 -9.85 -5.15 -14.93
N VAL A 124 -8.56 -5.11 -14.68
CA VAL A 124 -7.89 -4.04 -13.95
C VAL A 124 -7.61 -2.86 -14.88
N VAL A 125 -8.10 -1.69 -14.53
CA VAL A 125 -7.81 -0.42 -15.23
C VAL A 125 -6.92 0.43 -14.35
N CYS A 126 -5.68 0.64 -14.78
CA CYS A 126 -4.70 1.50 -14.11
C CYS A 126 -4.54 2.80 -14.88
N PHE A 127 -4.33 3.91 -14.20
CA PHE A 127 -4.14 5.20 -14.86
C PHE A 127 -3.08 6.05 -14.14
N ASP A 128 -2.52 6.99 -14.88
CA ASP A 128 -1.69 8.05 -14.33
C ASP A 128 -2.55 9.27 -14.01
N LYS A 129 -2.47 9.76 -12.78
CA LYS A 129 -3.21 10.96 -12.38
C LYS A 129 -2.77 12.17 -13.20
N ARG A 130 -3.64 13.16 -13.36
CA ARG A 130 -3.29 14.43 -14.00
C ARG A 130 -2.01 15.02 -13.42
N GLY A 131 -1.11 15.49 -14.27
CA GLY A 131 0.20 16.01 -13.88
C GLY A 131 1.25 14.96 -13.56
N GLN A 132 0.98 13.67 -13.78
CA GLN A 132 1.91 12.57 -13.46
C GLN A 132 2.07 11.60 -14.63
N GLY A 133 3.19 10.88 -14.64
CA GLY A 133 3.47 9.81 -15.58
C GLY A 133 3.27 10.22 -17.04
N LEU A 134 2.38 9.53 -17.75
CA LEU A 134 2.05 9.73 -19.16
C LEU A 134 0.83 10.64 -19.40
N SER A 135 0.17 11.07 -18.32
CA SER A 135 -0.94 12.03 -18.41
C SER A 135 -0.45 13.44 -18.68
N ASP A 136 -1.31 14.29 -19.21
CA ASP A 136 -0.95 15.69 -19.50
C ASP A 136 -0.56 16.43 -18.21
N THR A 137 0.41 17.31 -18.34
CA THR A 137 0.93 18.13 -17.24
C THR A 137 -0.07 19.20 -16.83
N VAL A 138 -0.01 19.56 -15.54
CA VAL A 138 -0.78 20.67 -14.97
C VAL A 138 0.16 21.65 -14.29
N LEU A 139 -0.25 22.92 -14.18
CA LEU A 139 0.49 23.90 -13.39
C LEU A 139 0.28 23.61 -11.89
N GLY A 140 1.38 23.41 -11.18
CA GLY A 140 1.35 23.09 -9.75
C GLY A 140 0.78 21.70 -9.48
N THR A 141 0.04 21.58 -8.39
CA THR A 141 -0.64 20.32 -7.99
C THR A 141 -2.14 20.52 -8.03
N ALA A 142 -2.83 19.73 -8.85
CA ALA A 142 -4.29 19.75 -8.91
C ALA A 142 -4.89 19.35 -7.55
N GLN A 143 -6.01 19.97 -7.19
CA GLN A 143 -6.71 19.70 -5.94
C GLN A 143 -7.60 18.46 -6.05
N LEU A 144 -8.11 17.95 -4.92
CA LEU A 144 -8.93 16.75 -4.86
C LEU A 144 -10.16 16.85 -5.77
N GLU A 145 -10.81 18.01 -5.82
CA GLU A 145 -12.00 18.33 -6.62
C GLU A 145 -11.78 18.22 -8.14
N GLU A 146 -10.55 18.31 -8.56
CA GLU A 146 -10.16 18.11 -9.97
C GLU A 146 -9.73 16.66 -10.19
N ARG A 147 -8.91 16.09 -9.28
CA ARG A 147 -8.30 14.77 -9.44
C ARG A 147 -9.32 13.63 -9.49
N PHE A 148 -10.36 13.64 -8.64
CA PHE A 148 -11.33 12.54 -8.62
C PHE A 148 -12.11 12.40 -9.94
N LYS A 149 -12.20 13.46 -10.76
CA LYS A 149 -12.82 13.42 -12.09
C LYS A 149 -12.07 12.53 -13.07
N ASP A 150 -10.76 12.32 -12.88
CA ASP A 150 -9.96 11.42 -13.70
C ASP A 150 -10.50 9.99 -13.66
N ILE A 151 -11.03 9.55 -12.50
CA ILE A 151 -11.65 8.21 -12.35
C ILE A 151 -12.83 8.07 -13.29
N GLY A 152 -13.73 9.04 -13.32
CA GLY A 152 -14.91 9.02 -14.19
C GLY A 152 -14.55 9.02 -15.67
N ALA A 153 -13.59 9.85 -16.07
CA ALA A 153 -13.11 9.91 -17.45
C ALA A 153 -12.48 8.58 -17.91
N VAL A 154 -11.67 7.96 -17.03
CA VAL A 154 -11.06 6.65 -17.31
C VAL A 154 -12.13 5.55 -17.38
N ALA A 155 -13.13 5.57 -16.50
CA ALA A 155 -14.26 4.64 -16.55
C ALA A 155 -15.01 4.74 -17.87
N GLU A 156 -15.34 5.95 -18.33
CA GLU A 156 -16.01 6.20 -19.61
C GLU A 156 -15.15 5.73 -20.79
N ALA A 157 -13.88 6.14 -20.86
CA ALA A 157 -12.98 5.77 -21.95
C ALA A 157 -12.67 4.27 -21.99
N SER A 158 -12.76 3.57 -20.85
CA SER A 158 -12.62 2.12 -20.76
C SER A 158 -13.96 1.36 -20.96
N ASN A 159 -15.05 2.04 -21.34
CA ASN A 159 -16.39 1.48 -21.51
C ASN A 159 -16.91 0.76 -20.25
N CYS A 160 -16.77 1.40 -19.10
CA CYS A 160 -17.17 0.84 -17.82
C CYS A 160 -18.24 1.71 -17.16
N GLU A 161 -19.48 1.23 -17.12
CA GLU A 161 -20.60 1.97 -16.53
C GLU A 161 -20.64 1.86 -15.01
N LYS A 162 -20.44 0.64 -14.48
CA LYS A 162 -20.34 0.35 -13.05
C LYS A 162 -19.12 -0.53 -12.78
N PHE A 163 -18.38 -0.23 -11.72
CA PHE A 163 -17.10 -0.86 -11.46
C PHE A 163 -16.81 -0.94 -9.96
N PHE A 164 -15.85 -1.80 -9.59
CA PHE A 164 -15.19 -1.73 -8.30
C PHE A 164 -14.09 -0.68 -8.36
N LEU A 165 -13.98 0.11 -7.30
CA LEU A 165 -12.97 1.17 -7.22
C LEU A 165 -11.98 0.85 -6.10
N MET A 166 -10.69 0.81 -6.42
CA MET A 166 -9.64 0.58 -5.44
C MET A 166 -8.78 1.83 -5.29
N GLY A 167 -8.72 2.35 -4.07
CA GLY A 167 -7.83 3.47 -3.72
C GLY A 167 -6.63 2.98 -2.94
N ILE A 168 -5.42 3.23 -3.46
CA ILE A 168 -4.16 2.86 -2.82
C ILE A 168 -3.53 4.12 -2.23
N SER A 169 -3.13 4.06 -0.93
CA SER A 169 -2.39 5.16 -0.31
C SER A 169 -3.09 6.52 -0.49
N GLU A 170 -2.43 7.54 -1.04
CA GLU A 170 -3.00 8.86 -1.35
C GLU A 170 -4.17 8.80 -2.35
N GLY A 171 -4.28 7.72 -3.13
CA GLY A 171 -5.45 7.47 -3.97
C GLY A 171 -6.74 7.13 -3.20
N GLY A 172 -6.65 6.79 -1.92
CA GLY A 172 -7.81 6.49 -1.08
C GLY A 172 -8.78 7.66 -0.92
N PRO A 173 -8.37 8.85 -0.44
CA PRO A 173 -9.22 10.04 -0.40
C PRO A 173 -9.87 10.40 -1.73
N MET A 174 -9.14 10.24 -2.84
CA MET A 174 -9.66 10.46 -4.19
C MET A 174 -10.77 9.46 -4.53
N SER A 175 -10.60 8.19 -4.17
CA SER A 175 -11.59 7.13 -4.38
C SER A 175 -12.81 7.29 -3.47
N ILE A 176 -12.62 7.68 -2.21
CA ILE A 176 -13.70 8.00 -1.26
C ILE A 176 -14.54 9.17 -1.80
N ARG A 177 -13.88 10.25 -2.27
CA ARG A 177 -14.57 11.40 -2.86
C ARG A 177 -15.39 11.00 -4.09
N TYR A 178 -14.82 10.19 -4.98
CA TYR A 178 -15.53 9.71 -6.16
C TYR A 178 -16.75 8.84 -5.78
N ALA A 179 -16.59 7.89 -4.86
CA ALA A 179 -17.69 7.02 -4.42
C ALA A 179 -18.82 7.82 -3.72
N TYR A 180 -18.49 8.91 -3.04
CA TYR A 180 -19.48 9.83 -2.46
C TYR A 180 -20.26 10.60 -3.52
N GLU A 181 -19.57 11.14 -4.54
CA GLU A 181 -20.20 11.94 -5.61
C GLU A 181 -20.98 11.08 -6.62
N TYR A 182 -20.53 9.83 -6.85
CA TYR A 182 -21.10 8.93 -7.86
C TYR A 182 -21.41 7.54 -7.30
N PRO A 183 -22.26 7.44 -6.26
CA PRO A 183 -22.55 6.16 -5.59
C PRO A 183 -23.12 5.09 -6.52
N ASP A 184 -23.88 5.49 -7.54
CA ASP A 184 -24.48 4.55 -8.51
C ASP A 184 -23.46 3.93 -9.49
N LYS A 185 -22.25 4.48 -9.56
CA LYS A 185 -21.16 3.99 -10.42
C LYS A 185 -20.26 2.98 -9.71
N VAL A 186 -20.22 2.98 -8.38
CA VAL A 186 -19.30 2.18 -7.60
C VAL A 186 -20.01 0.97 -6.98
N LYS A 187 -19.73 -0.24 -7.52
CA LYS A 187 -20.26 -1.51 -6.98
C LYS A 187 -19.73 -1.80 -5.59
N GLY A 188 -18.48 -1.44 -5.33
CA GLY A 188 -17.81 -1.59 -4.05
C GLY A 188 -16.51 -0.81 -4.03
N LEU A 189 -16.15 -0.28 -2.87
CA LEU A 189 -14.94 0.51 -2.62
C LEU A 189 -13.91 -0.33 -1.88
N ILE A 190 -12.71 -0.46 -2.44
CA ILE A 190 -11.57 -1.16 -1.83
C ILE A 190 -10.52 -0.11 -1.45
N LEU A 191 -10.14 -0.06 -0.18
CA LEU A 191 -9.18 0.90 0.36
C LEU A 191 -7.96 0.13 0.86
N PHE A 192 -6.81 0.31 0.21
CA PHE A 192 -5.58 -0.40 0.53
C PHE A 192 -4.48 0.54 0.99
N GLY A 193 -3.95 0.30 2.19
CA GLY A 193 -2.82 1.06 2.75
C GLY A 193 -3.08 2.57 2.78
N THR A 194 -4.28 3.01 3.17
CA THR A 194 -4.72 4.40 3.02
C THR A 194 -5.37 4.97 4.29
N THR A 195 -5.74 6.24 4.22
CA THR A 195 -6.40 7.00 5.28
C THR A 195 -7.32 8.08 4.69
N ALA A 196 -8.29 8.54 5.48
CA ALA A 196 -9.14 9.68 5.12
C ALA A 196 -8.45 11.04 5.32
N LYS A 197 -7.43 11.09 6.17
CA LYS A 197 -6.59 12.26 6.45
C LYS A 197 -5.19 11.79 6.80
N PHE A 198 -4.17 12.40 6.22
CA PHE A 198 -2.79 11.99 6.45
C PHE A 198 -2.16 12.70 7.65
N ILE A 199 -2.27 14.03 7.70
CA ILE A 199 -1.60 14.83 8.70
C ILE A 199 -2.29 14.78 10.06
N GLN A 200 -1.49 14.74 11.12
CA GLN A 200 -1.94 14.90 12.50
C GLN A 200 -2.49 16.32 12.71
N SER A 201 -3.59 16.41 13.48
CA SER A 201 -4.18 17.66 13.91
C SER A 201 -4.77 17.51 15.31
N GLU A 202 -5.26 18.60 15.91
CA GLU A 202 -5.86 18.59 17.24
C GLU A 202 -7.00 17.57 17.34
N ASP A 203 -7.84 17.48 16.32
CA ASP A 203 -8.96 16.55 16.21
C ASP A 203 -8.63 15.20 15.55
N PHE A 204 -7.36 14.97 15.17
CA PHE A 204 -6.88 13.73 14.52
C PHE A 204 -5.46 13.36 14.95
N GLN A 205 -5.32 12.95 16.22
CA GLN A 205 -4.02 12.66 16.84
C GLN A 205 -3.32 11.43 16.28
N ILE A 206 -4.04 10.52 15.61
CA ILE A 206 -3.48 9.31 15.01
C ILE A 206 -2.79 9.56 13.67
N GLY A 207 -2.91 10.76 13.09
CA GLY A 207 -2.28 11.13 11.82
C GLY A 207 -0.75 11.07 11.83
N LEU A 208 -0.16 11.30 10.68
CA LEU A 208 1.30 11.37 10.52
C LEU A 208 1.79 12.74 11.01
N PRO A 209 2.93 12.78 11.73
CA PRO A 209 3.55 14.04 12.08
C PRO A 209 3.96 14.83 10.82
N GLU A 210 3.78 16.14 10.84
CA GLU A 210 4.12 17.02 9.70
C GLU A 210 5.57 16.83 9.25
N LYS A 211 6.52 16.78 10.18
CA LYS A 211 7.93 16.51 9.90
C LYS A 211 8.17 15.19 9.16
N GLY A 212 7.33 14.16 9.39
CA GLY A 212 7.40 12.88 8.68
C GLY A 212 7.04 13.06 7.21
N LEU A 213 5.96 13.80 6.93
CA LEU A 213 5.55 14.12 5.57
C LEU A 213 6.57 15.03 4.86
N ASP A 214 7.08 16.07 5.52
CA ASP A 214 8.13 16.93 4.97
C ASP A 214 9.37 16.13 4.59
N SER A 215 9.79 15.21 5.45
CA SER A 215 10.93 14.32 5.22
C SER A 215 10.78 13.49 3.94
N LEU A 216 9.56 13.10 3.56
CA LEU A 216 9.31 12.40 2.29
C LEU A 216 9.71 13.29 1.09
N GLY A 217 9.26 14.54 1.07
CA GLY A 217 9.60 15.50 0.01
C GLY A 217 11.08 15.89 0.00
N GLU A 218 11.68 16.07 1.17
CA GLU A 218 13.09 16.45 1.31
C GLU A 218 14.07 15.35 0.88
N ASN A 219 13.73 14.08 1.17
CA ASN A 219 14.57 12.92 0.87
C ASN A 219 14.29 12.29 -0.49
N TRP A 220 13.30 12.77 -1.23
CA TRP A 220 12.94 12.24 -2.55
C TRP A 220 14.12 12.37 -3.55
N GLY A 221 14.35 11.31 -4.30
CA GLY A 221 15.47 11.21 -5.25
C GLY A 221 16.82 10.89 -4.61
N GLN A 222 16.85 10.57 -3.30
CA GLN A 222 18.05 10.17 -2.56
C GLN A 222 18.08 8.69 -2.18
N GLY A 223 17.02 7.94 -2.48
CA GLY A 223 16.89 6.51 -2.16
C GLY A 223 16.45 6.20 -0.72
N ARG A 224 16.24 7.23 0.09
CA ARG A 224 15.93 7.05 1.53
C ARG A 224 14.50 6.58 1.79
N THR A 225 13.59 6.78 0.83
CA THR A 225 12.19 6.37 1.00
C THR A 225 11.97 4.86 0.84
N ARG A 226 12.99 4.14 0.37
CA ARG A 226 12.96 2.68 0.24
C ARG A 226 12.55 1.99 1.52
N SER A 227 13.15 2.37 2.64
CA SER A 227 12.85 1.78 3.96
C SER A 227 11.42 2.05 4.45
N ILE A 228 10.71 2.96 3.79
CA ILE A 228 9.32 3.31 4.09
C ILE A 228 8.36 2.56 3.17
N PHE A 229 8.64 2.52 1.86
CA PHE A 229 7.74 1.95 0.87
C PHE A 229 7.98 0.47 0.57
N PHE A 230 9.24 0.04 0.54
CA PHE A 230 9.65 -1.32 0.17
C PHE A 230 10.78 -1.85 1.07
N PRO A 231 10.58 -1.89 2.42
CA PRO A 231 11.62 -2.35 3.34
C PRO A 231 12.01 -3.81 3.14
N SER A 232 11.15 -4.65 2.56
CA SER A 232 11.45 -6.06 2.30
C SER A 232 12.24 -6.31 1.01
N MET A 233 12.33 -5.29 0.15
CA MET A 233 12.97 -5.44 -1.16
C MET A 233 14.48 -5.65 -1.03
N ASP A 234 14.97 -6.77 -1.61
CA ASP A 234 16.38 -7.13 -1.57
C ASP A 234 17.25 -6.11 -2.32
N HIS A 235 18.39 -5.75 -1.72
CA HIS A 235 19.38 -4.86 -2.33
C HIS A 235 20.05 -5.47 -3.57
N ASP A 236 20.12 -6.80 -3.67
CA ASP A 236 20.64 -7.49 -4.84
C ASP A 236 19.65 -7.45 -6.02
N VAL A 237 18.34 -7.33 -5.73
CA VAL A 237 17.28 -7.18 -6.74
C VAL A 237 17.22 -5.74 -7.25
N MET A 238 17.25 -4.76 -6.33
CA MET A 238 17.26 -3.33 -6.67
C MET A 238 18.30 -2.63 -5.82
N THR A 239 19.39 -2.18 -6.44
CA THR A 239 20.44 -1.42 -5.74
C THR A 239 19.93 -0.03 -5.32
N ASP A 240 20.61 0.59 -4.35
CA ASP A 240 20.26 1.94 -3.91
C ASP A 240 20.32 2.99 -5.02
N ASP A 241 21.24 2.84 -5.96
CA ASP A 241 21.33 3.78 -7.10
C ASP A 241 20.18 3.59 -8.09
N VAL A 242 19.72 2.36 -8.29
CA VAL A 242 18.50 2.09 -9.08
C VAL A 242 17.28 2.67 -8.38
N TYR A 243 17.18 2.53 -7.04
CA TYR A 243 16.06 3.08 -6.29
C TYR A 243 16.03 4.61 -6.32
N LYS A 244 17.18 5.29 -6.20
CA LYS A 244 17.30 6.75 -6.42
C LYS A 244 16.83 7.17 -7.81
N GLY A 245 17.18 6.37 -8.81
CA GLY A 245 16.73 6.57 -10.18
C GLY A 245 15.21 6.37 -10.33
N LEU A 246 14.65 5.34 -9.69
CA LEU A 246 13.21 5.08 -9.64
C LEU A 246 12.45 6.29 -9.07
N GLU A 247 12.86 6.81 -7.92
CA GLU A 247 12.24 8.01 -7.33
C GLU A 247 12.20 9.17 -8.32
N ARG A 248 13.30 9.40 -9.05
CA ARG A 248 13.40 10.49 -10.04
C ARG A 248 12.59 10.24 -11.31
N LEU A 249 12.42 8.99 -11.72
CA LEU A 249 11.54 8.61 -12.83
C LEU A 249 10.06 8.83 -12.49
N LEU A 250 9.69 8.65 -11.22
CA LEU A 250 8.32 8.83 -10.75
C LEU A 250 7.94 10.30 -10.57
N ALA A 251 8.84 11.11 -10.00
CA ALA A 251 8.63 12.55 -9.83
C ALA A 251 9.94 13.29 -9.62
N GLY A 252 10.02 14.53 -10.09
CA GLY A 252 11.07 15.47 -9.70
C GLY A 252 10.90 15.88 -8.22
N ARG A 253 11.99 16.32 -7.58
CA ARG A 253 12.00 16.69 -6.16
C ARG A 253 10.99 17.78 -5.82
N ASP A 254 10.90 18.82 -6.64
CA ASP A 254 9.98 19.93 -6.41
C ASP A 254 8.52 19.50 -6.62
N SER A 255 8.26 18.64 -7.61
CA SER A 255 6.93 18.02 -7.78
C SER A 255 6.54 17.18 -6.57
N MET A 256 7.48 16.39 -6.01
CA MET A 256 7.20 15.61 -4.80
C MET A 256 6.90 16.51 -3.60
N ARG A 257 7.63 17.61 -3.42
CA ARG A 257 7.33 18.58 -2.35
C ARG A 257 5.92 19.15 -2.49
N GLN A 258 5.52 19.53 -3.70
CA GLN A 258 4.16 20.02 -3.96
C GLN A 258 3.09 18.94 -3.70
N LEU A 259 3.37 17.67 -4.04
CA LEU A 259 2.49 16.55 -3.74
C LEU A 259 2.37 16.29 -2.23
N VAL A 260 3.45 16.45 -1.48
CA VAL A 260 3.44 16.38 -0.01
C VAL A 260 2.59 17.50 0.59
N GLU A 261 2.75 18.75 0.12
CA GLU A 261 1.91 19.86 0.56
C GLU A 261 0.43 19.61 0.26
N TYR A 262 0.12 19.12 -0.94
CA TYR A 262 -1.24 18.69 -1.27
C TYR A 262 -1.73 17.58 -0.33
N MET A 263 -0.92 16.57 -0.05
CA MET A 263 -1.29 15.47 0.86
C MET A 263 -1.64 15.96 2.27
N LYS A 264 -1.00 17.02 2.76
CA LYS A 264 -1.31 17.65 4.05
C LYS A 264 -2.69 18.29 4.07
N THR A 265 -3.23 18.70 2.91
CA THR A 265 -4.56 19.30 2.81
C THR A 265 -5.70 18.29 2.74
N LEU A 266 -5.38 17.02 2.48
CA LEU A 266 -6.38 15.97 2.32
C LEU A 266 -7.09 15.65 3.63
N ASP A 267 -8.40 15.89 3.66
CA ASP A 267 -9.30 15.49 4.73
C ASP A 267 -10.69 15.19 4.15
N VAL A 268 -11.05 13.92 4.10
CA VAL A 268 -12.37 13.45 3.61
C VAL A 268 -13.18 12.75 4.71
N ARG A 269 -12.81 12.96 5.97
CA ARG A 269 -13.47 12.32 7.13
C ARG A 269 -14.95 12.63 7.24
N ASP A 270 -15.36 13.80 6.79
CA ASP A 270 -16.76 14.27 6.82
C ASP A 270 -17.69 13.51 5.87
N ILE A 271 -17.13 12.90 4.80
CA ILE A 271 -17.89 12.13 3.82
C ILE A 271 -17.77 10.62 4.03
N VAL A 272 -16.75 10.11 4.75
CA VAL A 272 -16.61 8.66 5.02
C VAL A 272 -17.87 8.03 5.61
N PRO A 273 -18.54 8.61 6.62
CA PRO A 273 -19.79 8.05 7.16
C PRO A 273 -20.98 8.08 6.19
N LYS A 274 -20.84 8.76 5.05
CA LYS A 274 -21.90 8.93 4.05
C LYS A 274 -21.72 7.99 2.84
N ILE A 275 -20.68 7.18 2.83
CA ILE A 275 -20.44 6.19 1.77
C ILE A 275 -21.50 5.09 1.86
N THR A 276 -22.21 4.85 0.77
CA THR A 276 -23.34 3.89 0.72
C THR A 276 -22.97 2.53 0.12
N CYS A 277 -21.95 2.48 -0.74
CA CYS A 277 -21.52 1.22 -1.32
C CYS A 277 -20.80 0.35 -0.27
N PRO A 278 -20.78 -0.98 -0.46
CA PRO A 278 -19.95 -1.89 0.33
C PRO A 278 -18.48 -1.48 0.27
N CYS A 279 -17.76 -1.61 1.39
CA CYS A 279 -16.36 -1.24 1.50
C CYS A 279 -15.51 -2.40 2.02
N LEU A 280 -14.31 -2.55 1.48
CA LEU A 280 -13.27 -3.43 2.00
C LEU A 280 -12.03 -2.58 2.30
N VAL A 281 -11.58 -2.59 3.54
CA VAL A 281 -10.32 -1.93 3.93
C VAL A 281 -9.28 -3.00 4.17
N VAL A 282 -8.20 -2.96 3.41
CA VAL A 282 -7.07 -3.91 3.52
C VAL A 282 -5.81 -3.13 3.93
N HIS A 283 -5.08 -3.65 4.90
CA HIS A 283 -3.90 -2.96 5.40
C HIS A 283 -2.81 -3.92 5.87
N PHE A 284 -1.57 -3.63 5.55
CA PHE A 284 -0.44 -4.37 6.11
C PHE A 284 -0.15 -3.91 7.54
N SER A 285 0.05 -4.87 8.45
CA SER A 285 0.27 -4.60 9.88
C SER A 285 1.54 -3.79 10.17
N GLY A 286 2.57 -3.94 9.35
CA GLY A 286 3.86 -3.26 9.48
C GLY A 286 4.09 -2.12 8.48
N ASP A 287 3.05 -1.64 7.80
CA ASP A 287 3.15 -0.50 6.88
C ASP A 287 3.66 0.77 7.60
N MET A 288 4.84 1.25 7.18
CA MET A 288 5.47 2.43 7.75
C MET A 288 5.09 3.73 7.04
N ALA A 289 4.62 3.65 5.79
CA ALA A 289 4.19 4.81 5.03
C ALA A 289 2.82 5.32 5.51
N VAL A 290 1.87 4.38 5.68
CA VAL A 290 0.54 4.64 6.24
C VAL A 290 0.28 3.61 7.33
N PRO A 291 0.54 3.91 8.60
CA PRO A 291 0.36 2.95 9.69
C PRO A 291 -1.06 2.37 9.78
N VAL A 292 -1.17 1.08 10.05
CA VAL A 292 -2.42 0.30 10.07
C VAL A 292 -3.54 0.92 10.92
N ARG A 293 -3.21 1.66 11.99
CA ARG A 293 -4.17 2.40 12.81
C ARG A 293 -5.02 3.39 12.00
N LEU A 294 -4.47 3.93 10.90
CA LEU A 294 -5.17 4.86 10.01
C LEU A 294 -6.20 4.15 9.14
N GLY A 295 -5.87 2.96 8.62
CA GLY A 295 -6.82 2.11 7.90
C GLY A 295 -7.95 1.61 8.81
N ARG A 296 -7.63 1.27 10.04
CA ARG A 296 -8.64 0.87 11.05
C ARG A 296 -9.61 2.02 11.33
N ALA A 297 -9.10 3.24 11.49
CA ALA A 297 -9.94 4.42 11.71
C ALA A 297 -10.92 4.71 10.55
N ILE A 298 -10.51 4.45 9.29
CA ILE A 298 -11.46 4.54 8.16
C ILE A 298 -12.52 3.44 8.29
N ALA A 299 -12.11 2.19 8.52
CA ALA A 299 -13.05 1.07 8.61
C ALA A 299 -14.09 1.28 9.72
N ASP A 300 -13.67 1.79 10.87
CA ASP A 300 -14.55 2.11 12.00
C ASP A 300 -15.55 3.24 11.68
N SER A 301 -15.22 4.10 10.70
CA SER A 301 -16.06 5.25 10.30
C SER A 301 -17.00 4.94 9.13
N LEU A 302 -16.75 3.86 8.37
CA LEU A 302 -17.55 3.44 7.23
C LEU A 302 -18.81 2.67 7.70
N PRO A 303 -20.01 2.98 7.18
CA PRO A 303 -21.26 2.30 7.62
C PRO A 303 -21.33 0.81 7.27
N ASN A 304 -20.69 0.40 6.17
CA ASN A 304 -20.73 -0.98 5.65
C ASN A 304 -19.33 -1.37 5.18
N SER A 305 -18.47 -1.78 6.11
CA SER A 305 -17.09 -2.12 5.81
C SER A 305 -16.66 -3.46 6.41
N GLU A 306 -15.76 -4.14 5.70
CA GLU A 306 -14.96 -5.24 6.18
C GLU A 306 -13.51 -4.72 6.34
N PHE A 307 -12.84 -5.04 7.46
CA PHE A 307 -11.43 -4.68 7.70
C PHE A 307 -10.57 -5.94 7.74
N ILE A 308 -9.55 -5.98 6.89
CA ILE A 308 -8.58 -7.07 6.81
C ILE A 308 -7.19 -6.52 7.08
N GLU A 309 -6.62 -6.92 8.21
CA GLU A 309 -5.21 -6.69 8.53
C GLU A 309 -4.39 -7.92 8.09
N VAL A 310 -3.38 -7.68 7.27
CA VAL A 310 -2.54 -8.73 6.70
C VAL A 310 -1.11 -8.55 7.18
N ALA A 311 -0.42 -9.65 7.45
CA ALA A 311 0.99 -9.61 7.79
C ALA A 311 1.82 -9.11 6.59
N GLY A 312 2.62 -8.05 6.81
CA GLY A 312 3.47 -7.45 5.77
C GLY A 312 4.07 -6.14 6.26
N ILE A 313 5.15 -5.71 5.63
CA ILE A 313 5.89 -4.49 5.97
C ILE A 313 6.02 -3.52 4.79
N ASP A 314 5.78 -3.97 3.58
CA ASP A 314 5.82 -3.12 2.38
C ASP A 314 4.51 -2.34 2.23
N HIS A 315 4.59 -1.14 1.68
CA HIS A 315 3.41 -0.29 1.53
C HIS A 315 2.47 -0.73 0.39
N SER A 316 3.00 -1.33 -0.68
CA SER A 316 2.23 -1.50 -1.94
C SER A 316 2.47 -2.83 -2.65
N ASP A 317 2.87 -3.90 -1.95
CA ASP A 317 3.14 -5.20 -2.55
C ASP A 317 2.06 -6.25 -2.20
N LEU A 318 0.90 -6.13 -2.85
CA LEU A 318 -0.22 -7.07 -2.69
C LEU A 318 0.13 -8.49 -3.17
N ALA A 319 1.05 -8.64 -4.12
CA ALA A 319 1.43 -9.94 -4.65
C ALA A 319 2.05 -10.85 -3.58
N GLN A 320 2.65 -10.26 -2.53
CA GLN A 320 3.21 -11.00 -1.40
C GLN A 320 2.18 -11.30 -0.29
N ALA A 321 0.92 -10.94 -0.49
CA ALA A 321 -0.17 -11.15 0.47
C ALA A 321 -1.36 -11.91 -0.17
N PRO A 322 -1.23 -13.23 -0.37
CA PRO A 322 -2.32 -14.04 -0.95
C PRO A 322 -3.65 -13.90 -0.22
N GLU A 323 -3.63 -13.65 1.10
CA GLU A 323 -4.81 -13.42 1.92
C GLU A 323 -5.53 -12.12 1.51
N ALA A 324 -4.77 -11.07 1.20
CA ALA A 324 -5.33 -9.80 0.72
C ALA A 324 -5.97 -9.97 -0.67
N ILE A 325 -5.26 -10.63 -1.59
CA ILE A 325 -5.77 -10.95 -2.93
C ILE A 325 -7.05 -11.80 -2.83
N LYS A 326 -7.06 -12.81 -1.95
CA LYS A 326 -8.24 -13.65 -1.71
C LYS A 326 -9.41 -12.83 -1.18
N ALA A 327 -9.19 -11.97 -0.19
CA ALA A 327 -10.23 -11.12 0.39
C ALA A 327 -10.84 -10.17 -0.67
N ILE A 328 -10.01 -9.54 -1.51
CA ILE A 328 -10.45 -8.69 -2.61
C ILE A 328 -11.30 -9.48 -3.62
N ARG A 329 -10.86 -10.69 -4.00
CA ARG A 329 -11.61 -11.57 -4.91
C ARG A 329 -12.98 -11.95 -4.33
N GLU A 330 -13.03 -12.35 -3.05
CA GLU A 330 -14.27 -12.74 -2.38
C GLU A 330 -15.23 -11.56 -2.24
N PHE A 331 -14.71 -10.38 -1.90
CA PHE A 331 -15.47 -9.14 -1.84
C PHE A 331 -16.06 -8.78 -3.22
N MET A 332 -15.25 -8.77 -4.28
CA MET A 332 -15.75 -8.47 -5.62
C MET A 332 -16.82 -9.49 -6.06
N ARG A 333 -16.61 -10.79 -5.80
CA ARG A 333 -17.61 -11.82 -6.13
C ARG A 333 -18.91 -11.67 -5.37
N LYS A 334 -18.89 -11.17 -4.13
CA LYS A 334 -20.07 -10.97 -3.29
C LYS A 334 -20.96 -9.84 -3.80
N TYR A 335 -20.37 -8.83 -4.45
CA TYR A 335 -21.05 -7.60 -4.86
C TYR A 335 -21.02 -7.35 -6.39
N ALA A 336 -20.64 -8.34 -7.19
CA ALA A 336 -20.59 -8.31 -8.65
C ALA A 336 -21.98 -8.13 -9.31
#